data_ec29d3b1b65b7f44bac09fe6872d07ef
#
_entry.id   ec29d3b1b65b7f44bac09fe6872d07ef
#
_cell.length_a   1.000
_cell.length_b   1.000
_cell.length_c   1.000
_cell.angle_alpha   90.00
_cell.angle_beta   90.00
_cell.angle_gamma   90.00
#
_symmetry.space_group_name_H-M   'P 1'
#
loop_
_entity.id
_entity.type
_entity.pdbx_description
1 polymer ?
#
loop_
_entity_poly.entity_id
_entity_poly.type
_entity_poly.pdbx_seq_one_letter_code
_entity_poly.pdbx_strand_id
1 'polypeptide(L)'
;MIAKVCRTMTFYRVALCAIFLLLLFLTQGQTVNIAPVACVLILGLSAGLAFLRDTRRLTLPFLLLTLLLIFCYDSFKVFIGYIWVAPFVLAAAVVHILRLKPRFKKGESFWGLVAVAVATLLGGIGMIPAGDYFRPAALGYALALGPGLVIVYLLMKNEMKTAEDEESFMADIAAWSLTAAAVVFGRYLVALPAFFESGSFGEPPQWSNNIATMLMLSFPVLFVYAKRHYLWLLAGFFAAGAAIFSGSNGGLLFATVELLVCLLYLWLSDKRPIHRLWTRTVFLFCVFFLVAVVYYIFSRHLLGVGELGSISKRMALLWRGFENFAENPLFGSGLGYLGNADLYSGKVGTINWYHVFIAQVVGGLGLVGVAAWGYQLFLRARLALREVRGEGFAPALCYLGLLLMSQVNPGEFCPVPYAFLAVTYFVFLENRHEAAEGREASA
;
A
#
# COMPACT_ATOMS: atom_id res chain seq x y z
N MET A 1 29.90 -13.19 -4.67
CA MET A 1 29.23 -11.91 -4.98
C MET A 1 27.77 -12.12 -5.34
N ILE A 2 27.45 -12.92 -6.34
CA ILE A 2 26.11 -13.36 -6.73
C ILE A 2 25.36 -14.06 -5.56
N ALA A 3 26.05 -14.80 -4.70
CA ALA A 3 25.45 -15.51 -3.56
C ALA A 3 24.67 -14.65 -2.56
N LYS A 4 24.99 -13.35 -2.41
CA LYS A 4 24.22 -12.43 -1.53
C LYS A 4 22.91 -11.97 -2.15
N VAL A 5 22.85 -11.80 -3.47
CA VAL A 5 21.60 -11.52 -4.20
C VAL A 5 20.72 -12.76 -4.21
N CYS A 6 21.33 -13.95 -4.39
CA CYS A 6 20.63 -15.23 -4.37
C CYS A 6 20.02 -15.58 -3.00
N ARG A 7 20.55 -15.07 -1.89
CA ARG A 7 19.90 -15.24 -0.56
C ARG A 7 18.61 -14.46 -0.42
N THR A 8 18.52 -13.29 -1.01
CA THR A 8 17.30 -12.46 -0.99
C THR A 8 16.28 -12.97 -2.00
N MET A 9 16.71 -13.23 -3.25
CA MET A 9 15.86 -13.80 -4.30
C MET A 9 16.06 -15.32 -4.38
N THR A 10 15.47 -16.03 -3.43
CA THR A 10 15.49 -17.50 -3.40
C THR A 10 14.73 -18.06 -4.59
N PHE A 11 15.04 -19.32 -4.99
CA PHE A 11 14.30 -20.04 -6.04
C PHE A 11 12.78 -20.00 -5.80
N TYR A 12 12.35 -20.15 -4.54
CA TYR A 12 10.94 -20.06 -4.15
C TYR A 12 10.31 -18.73 -4.55
N ARG A 13 10.95 -17.57 -4.24
CA ARG A 13 10.42 -16.23 -4.59
C ARG A 13 10.35 -16.03 -6.09
N VAL A 14 11.40 -16.40 -6.80
CA VAL A 14 11.46 -16.30 -8.26
C VAL A 14 10.37 -17.17 -8.92
N ALA A 15 10.20 -18.40 -8.45
CA ALA A 15 9.18 -19.31 -8.96
C ALA A 15 7.76 -18.77 -8.73
N LEU A 16 7.45 -18.24 -7.54
CA LEU A 16 6.15 -17.64 -7.26
C LEU A 16 5.86 -16.42 -8.14
N CYS A 17 6.84 -15.52 -8.31
CA CYS A 17 6.69 -14.36 -9.18
C CYS A 17 6.48 -14.79 -10.65
N ALA A 18 7.21 -15.79 -11.13
CA ALA A 18 7.05 -16.33 -12.48
C ALA A 18 5.67 -16.99 -12.68
N ILE A 19 5.21 -17.79 -11.71
CA ILE A 19 3.87 -18.39 -11.72
C ILE A 19 2.81 -17.30 -11.75
N PHE A 20 2.95 -16.26 -10.94
CA PHE A 20 2.03 -15.12 -10.92
C PHE A 20 1.96 -14.43 -12.29
N LEU A 21 3.10 -14.10 -12.91
CA LEU A 21 3.13 -13.47 -14.22
C LEU A 21 2.52 -14.37 -15.30
N LEU A 22 2.73 -15.68 -15.21
CA LEU A 22 2.09 -16.65 -16.09
C LEU A 22 0.58 -16.69 -15.90
N LEU A 23 0.08 -16.69 -14.64
CA LEU A 23 -1.34 -16.63 -14.34
C LEU A 23 -1.97 -15.34 -14.88
N LEU A 24 -1.30 -14.21 -14.72
CA LEU A 24 -1.77 -12.93 -15.26
C LEU A 24 -1.84 -12.97 -16.80
N PHE A 25 -0.85 -13.55 -17.45
CA PHE A 25 -0.86 -13.73 -18.90
C PHE A 25 -1.99 -14.66 -19.36
N LEU A 26 -2.20 -15.80 -18.71
CA LEU A 26 -3.26 -16.76 -19.04
C LEU A 26 -4.66 -16.20 -18.81
N THR A 27 -4.84 -15.38 -17.78
CA THR A 27 -6.13 -14.72 -17.49
C THR A 27 -6.39 -13.50 -18.37
N GLN A 28 -5.40 -13.04 -19.13
CA GLN A 28 -5.44 -11.84 -19.97
C GLN A 28 -5.88 -10.57 -19.20
N GLY A 29 -5.68 -10.55 -17.88
CA GLY A 29 -6.12 -9.45 -17.02
C GLY A 29 -7.65 -9.29 -16.91
N GLN A 30 -8.44 -10.26 -17.42
CA GLN A 30 -9.90 -10.17 -17.40
C GLN A 30 -10.48 -10.63 -16.06
N THR A 31 -11.36 -9.83 -15.47
CA THR A 31 -11.96 -10.09 -14.15
C THR A 31 -12.66 -11.45 -14.08
N VAL A 32 -13.37 -11.84 -15.15
CA VAL A 32 -14.08 -13.14 -15.22
C VAL A 32 -13.11 -14.32 -15.05
N ASN A 33 -11.91 -14.20 -15.59
CA ASN A 33 -10.88 -15.24 -15.50
C ASN A 33 -10.09 -15.16 -14.18
N ILE A 34 -9.89 -13.94 -13.64
CA ILE A 34 -9.13 -13.70 -12.42
C ILE A 34 -9.91 -14.14 -11.18
N ALA A 35 -11.22 -13.89 -11.13
CA ALA A 35 -12.02 -14.13 -9.92
C ALA A 35 -11.98 -15.59 -9.43
N PRO A 36 -12.18 -16.63 -10.27
CA PRO A 36 -12.05 -18.01 -9.83
C PRO A 36 -10.63 -18.37 -9.39
N VAL A 37 -9.59 -17.87 -10.09
CA VAL A 37 -8.18 -18.07 -9.72
C VAL A 37 -7.91 -17.44 -8.36
N ALA A 38 -8.35 -16.21 -8.14
CA ALA A 38 -8.21 -15.53 -6.85
C ALA A 38 -8.89 -16.30 -5.71
N CYS A 39 -10.10 -16.85 -5.94
CA CYS A 39 -10.80 -17.66 -4.95
C CYS A 39 -10.03 -18.93 -4.58
N VAL A 40 -9.47 -19.64 -5.56
CA VAL A 40 -8.62 -20.82 -5.31
C VAL A 40 -7.39 -20.43 -4.51
N LEU A 41 -6.74 -19.30 -4.85
CA LEU A 41 -5.59 -18.79 -4.10
C LEU A 41 -5.97 -18.40 -2.66
N ILE A 42 -7.11 -17.74 -2.45
CA ILE A 42 -7.61 -17.40 -1.11
C ILE A 42 -7.84 -18.66 -0.27
N LEU A 43 -8.47 -19.69 -0.85
CA LEU A 43 -8.67 -20.97 -0.16
C LEU A 43 -7.34 -21.65 0.17
N GLY A 44 -6.39 -21.66 -0.77
CA GLY A 44 -5.04 -22.19 -0.54
C GLY A 44 -4.29 -21.46 0.56
N LEU A 45 -4.34 -20.11 0.57
CA LEU A 45 -3.75 -19.28 1.62
C LEU A 45 -4.44 -19.51 2.97
N SER A 46 -5.75 -19.68 2.98
CA SER A 46 -6.53 -20.00 4.20
C SER A 46 -6.13 -21.36 4.76
N ALA A 47 -6.02 -22.38 3.91
CA ALA A 47 -5.52 -23.69 4.31
C ALA A 47 -4.07 -23.60 4.83
N GLY A 48 -3.21 -22.87 4.14
CA GLY A 48 -1.85 -22.59 4.61
C GLY A 48 -1.83 -21.92 5.98
N LEU A 49 -2.63 -20.89 6.20
CA LEU A 49 -2.76 -20.21 7.48
C LEU A 49 -3.23 -21.16 8.58
N ALA A 50 -4.23 -22.01 8.30
CA ALA A 50 -4.75 -22.97 9.25
C ALA A 50 -3.75 -24.07 9.66
N PHE A 51 -2.94 -24.58 8.71
CA PHE A 51 -2.18 -25.81 8.90
C PHE A 51 -0.66 -25.62 8.98
N LEU A 52 -0.08 -24.58 8.38
CA LEU A 52 1.35 -24.33 8.46
C LEU A 52 1.73 -23.79 9.85
N ARG A 53 2.91 -24.19 10.32
CA ARG A 53 3.52 -23.62 11.54
C ARG A 53 4.28 -22.33 11.22
N ASP A 54 4.91 -22.28 10.05
CA ASP A 54 5.66 -21.14 9.53
C ASP A 54 4.81 -20.43 8.46
N THR A 55 4.12 -19.39 8.89
CA THR A 55 3.25 -18.58 8.03
C THR A 55 3.98 -17.51 7.22
N ARG A 56 5.29 -17.30 7.48
CA ARG A 56 6.12 -16.37 6.69
C ARG A 56 6.09 -16.68 5.20
N ARG A 57 6.01 -17.97 4.85
CA ARG A 57 5.90 -18.43 3.45
C ARG A 57 4.62 -18.00 2.74
N LEU A 58 3.61 -17.55 3.48
CA LEU A 58 2.34 -17.07 2.93
C LEU A 58 2.39 -15.58 2.55
N THR A 59 3.40 -14.83 3.03
CA THR A 59 3.49 -13.37 2.82
C THR A 59 3.57 -13.02 1.34
N LEU A 60 4.52 -13.59 0.60
CA LEU A 60 4.66 -13.29 -0.83
C LEU A 60 3.45 -13.75 -1.66
N PRO A 61 2.91 -14.98 -1.51
CA PRO A 61 1.66 -15.36 -2.18
C PRO A 61 0.49 -14.43 -1.89
N PHE A 62 0.35 -13.97 -0.64
CA PHE A 62 -0.67 -13.00 -0.26
C PHE A 62 -0.47 -11.66 -0.96
N LEU A 63 0.75 -11.13 -0.99
CA LEU A 63 1.07 -9.89 -1.70
C LEU A 63 0.84 -10.01 -3.21
N LEU A 64 1.21 -11.14 -3.82
CA LEU A 64 0.93 -11.39 -5.23
C LEU A 64 -0.57 -11.50 -5.52
N LEU A 65 -1.35 -12.11 -4.61
CA LEU A 65 -2.81 -12.10 -4.72
C LEU A 65 -3.37 -10.67 -4.70
N THR A 66 -2.86 -9.78 -3.83
CA THR A 66 -3.32 -8.38 -3.81
C THR A 66 -3.01 -7.67 -5.13
N LEU A 67 -1.86 -7.96 -5.74
CA LEU A 67 -1.49 -7.45 -7.05
C LEU A 67 -2.41 -7.99 -8.15
N LEU A 68 -2.83 -9.26 -8.06
CA LEU A 68 -3.80 -9.84 -9.01
C LEU A 68 -5.16 -9.14 -8.91
N LEU A 69 -5.61 -8.83 -7.70
CA LEU A 69 -6.93 -8.25 -7.45
C LEU A 69 -7.10 -6.82 -7.96
N ILE A 70 -6.02 -6.05 -8.20
CA ILE A 70 -6.14 -4.69 -8.75
C ILE A 70 -6.77 -4.67 -10.15
N PHE A 71 -6.61 -5.74 -10.93
CA PHE A 71 -7.19 -5.86 -12.26
C PHE A 71 -8.72 -6.06 -12.22
N CYS A 72 -9.27 -6.38 -11.04
CA CYS A 72 -10.70 -6.57 -10.81
C CYS A 72 -11.42 -5.31 -10.33
N TYR A 73 -10.74 -4.17 -10.27
CA TYR A 73 -11.23 -2.93 -9.65
C TYR A 73 -12.62 -2.50 -10.18
N ASP A 74 -12.85 -2.59 -11.50
CA ASP A 74 -14.11 -2.14 -12.11
C ASP A 74 -15.27 -3.13 -12.00
N SER A 75 -14.98 -4.36 -11.65
CA SER A 75 -15.94 -5.46 -11.67
C SER A 75 -15.99 -6.22 -10.35
N PHE A 76 -15.78 -5.51 -9.24
CA PHE A 76 -15.82 -6.10 -7.89
C PHE A 76 -17.12 -6.88 -7.60
N LYS A 77 -18.20 -6.55 -8.30
CA LYS A 77 -19.48 -7.27 -8.24
C LYS A 77 -19.35 -8.77 -8.58
N VAL A 78 -18.39 -9.15 -9.40
CA VAL A 78 -18.12 -10.56 -9.72
C VAL A 78 -17.79 -11.35 -8.46
N PHE A 79 -17.11 -10.72 -7.48
CA PHE A 79 -16.76 -11.38 -6.22
C PHE A 79 -17.93 -11.61 -5.26
N ILE A 80 -19.09 -10.97 -5.49
CA ILE A 80 -20.30 -11.25 -4.70
C ILE A 80 -20.69 -12.73 -4.84
N GLY A 81 -20.55 -13.32 -6.04
CA GLY A 81 -20.77 -14.75 -6.27
C GLY A 81 -19.80 -15.67 -5.53
N TYR A 82 -18.69 -15.14 -5.03
CA TYR A 82 -17.65 -15.87 -4.31
C TYR A 82 -17.61 -15.55 -2.81
N ILE A 83 -18.60 -14.82 -2.27
CA ILE A 83 -18.64 -14.41 -0.85
C ILE A 83 -18.59 -15.61 0.12
N TRP A 84 -18.99 -16.80 -0.36
CA TRP A 84 -18.91 -18.06 0.38
C TRP A 84 -17.47 -18.45 0.81
N VAL A 85 -16.43 -17.82 0.23
CA VAL A 85 -15.02 -18.02 0.63
C VAL A 85 -14.73 -17.35 1.98
N ALA A 86 -15.43 -16.27 2.34
CA ALA A 86 -15.17 -15.51 3.57
C ALA A 86 -15.24 -16.34 4.88
N PRO A 87 -16.22 -17.25 5.08
CA PRO A 87 -16.25 -18.15 6.23
C PRO A 87 -14.99 -19.01 6.36
N PHE A 88 -14.39 -19.47 5.26
CA PHE A 88 -13.16 -20.27 5.29
C PHE A 88 -11.95 -19.44 5.74
N VAL A 89 -11.85 -18.19 5.31
CA VAL A 89 -10.80 -17.27 5.78
C VAL A 89 -10.92 -17.03 7.27
N LEU A 90 -12.15 -16.78 7.77
CA LEU A 90 -12.40 -16.57 9.20
C LEU A 90 -12.09 -17.85 10.00
N ALA A 91 -12.57 -19.01 9.55
CA ALA A 91 -12.27 -20.28 10.19
C ALA A 91 -10.77 -20.58 10.25
N ALA A 92 -10.04 -20.31 9.16
CA ALA A 92 -8.59 -20.46 9.11
C ALA A 92 -7.88 -19.55 10.11
N ALA A 93 -8.29 -18.30 10.25
CA ALA A 93 -7.74 -17.36 11.23
C ALA A 93 -8.01 -17.83 12.66
N VAL A 94 -9.23 -18.30 12.96
CA VAL A 94 -9.58 -18.87 14.27
C VAL A 94 -8.74 -20.11 14.58
N VAL A 95 -8.64 -21.06 13.65
CA VAL A 95 -7.82 -22.27 13.79
C VAL A 95 -6.36 -21.92 14.04
N HIS A 96 -5.81 -20.94 13.30
CA HIS A 96 -4.45 -20.45 13.47
C HIS A 96 -4.22 -19.92 14.89
N ILE A 97 -5.10 -19.03 15.38
CA ILE A 97 -5.00 -18.45 16.71
C ILE A 97 -5.12 -19.53 17.80
N LEU A 98 -6.09 -20.43 17.69
CA LEU A 98 -6.31 -21.51 18.68
C LEU A 98 -5.12 -22.48 18.73
N ARG A 99 -4.52 -22.76 17.57
CA ARG A 99 -3.41 -23.71 17.46
C ARG A 99 -2.08 -23.15 17.94
N LEU A 100 -1.76 -21.92 17.55
CA LEU A 100 -0.47 -21.30 17.89
C LEU A 100 -0.48 -20.63 19.26
N LYS A 101 -1.66 -20.30 19.79
CA LYS A 101 -1.84 -19.58 21.06
C LYS A 101 -0.85 -18.41 21.18
N PRO A 102 -0.87 -17.47 20.23
CA PRO A 102 0.13 -16.41 20.15
C PRO A 102 0.13 -15.59 21.45
N ARG A 103 1.32 -15.27 21.95
CA ARG A 103 1.47 -14.33 23.06
C ARG A 103 1.43 -12.93 22.47
N PHE A 104 0.29 -12.26 22.60
CA PHE A 104 0.10 -10.91 22.05
C PHE A 104 0.96 -9.89 22.81
N LYS A 105 2.06 -9.48 22.19
CA LYS A 105 2.86 -8.35 22.65
C LYS A 105 2.29 -7.06 22.09
N LYS A 106 2.30 -6.01 22.88
CA LYS A 106 1.84 -4.68 22.53
C LYS A 106 3.06 -3.76 22.47
N GLY A 107 3.32 -3.16 21.33
CA GLY A 107 4.32 -2.12 21.16
C GLY A 107 3.70 -0.73 21.20
N GLU A 108 4.49 0.27 20.82
CA GLU A 108 4.13 1.68 20.90
C GLU A 108 2.97 2.06 19.98
N SER A 109 2.96 1.58 18.72
CA SER A 109 1.92 1.91 17.73
C SER A 109 0.58 1.21 17.98
N PHE A 110 0.53 0.19 18.86
CA PHE A 110 -0.69 -0.56 19.17
C PHE A 110 -1.84 0.34 19.62
N TRP A 111 -1.59 1.29 20.52
CA TRP A 111 -2.64 2.14 21.05
C TRP A 111 -3.18 3.14 20.04
N GLY A 112 -2.36 3.59 19.10
CA GLY A 112 -2.80 4.37 17.95
C GLY A 112 -3.77 3.58 17.07
N LEU A 113 -3.48 2.30 16.80
CA LEU A 113 -4.39 1.43 16.05
C LEU A 113 -5.70 1.17 16.80
N VAL A 114 -5.64 0.97 18.12
CA VAL A 114 -6.86 0.81 18.94
C VAL A 114 -7.70 2.08 18.89
N ALA A 115 -7.08 3.27 19.01
CA ALA A 115 -7.79 4.54 18.90
C ALA A 115 -8.50 4.68 17.54
N VAL A 116 -7.79 4.36 16.44
CA VAL A 116 -8.38 4.37 15.09
C VAL A 116 -9.48 3.32 14.96
N ALA A 117 -9.33 2.13 15.54
CA ALA A 117 -10.38 1.10 15.51
C ALA A 117 -11.64 1.57 16.23
N VAL A 118 -11.51 2.22 17.37
CA VAL A 118 -12.64 2.81 18.09
C VAL A 118 -13.28 3.93 17.27
N ALA A 119 -12.48 4.84 16.72
CA ALA A 119 -12.99 5.93 15.90
C ALA A 119 -13.72 5.43 14.64
N THR A 120 -13.21 4.37 14.03
CA THR A 120 -13.80 3.74 12.83
C THR A 120 -15.18 3.13 13.15
N LEU A 121 -15.33 2.52 14.33
CA LEU A 121 -16.60 1.95 14.77
C LEU A 121 -17.59 3.03 15.24
N LEU A 122 -17.10 4.12 15.84
CA LEU A 122 -17.93 5.22 16.27
C LEU A 122 -18.30 6.16 15.11
N GLY A 123 -17.47 6.21 14.07
CA GLY A 123 -17.70 7.04 12.90
C GLY A 123 -19.04 6.70 12.22
N GLY A 124 -19.84 7.72 11.98
CA GLY A 124 -21.14 7.56 11.35
C GLY A 124 -22.29 7.20 12.28
N ILE A 125 -22.10 7.21 13.60
CA ILE A 125 -23.20 6.99 14.57
C ILE A 125 -24.39 7.95 14.30
N GLY A 126 -24.11 9.19 13.92
CA GLY A 126 -25.13 10.17 13.55
C GLY A 126 -25.97 9.78 12.31
N MET A 127 -25.47 8.87 11.49
CA MET A 127 -26.15 8.35 10.28
C MET A 127 -26.98 7.08 10.53
N ILE A 128 -27.03 6.57 11.76
CA ILE A 128 -27.81 5.38 12.10
C ILE A 128 -29.30 5.55 11.71
N PRO A 129 -29.97 6.68 11.97
CA PRO A 129 -31.36 6.88 11.58
C PRO A 129 -31.59 6.79 10.06
N ALA A 130 -30.59 7.14 9.25
CA ALA A 130 -30.64 7.03 7.81
C ALA A 130 -30.39 5.58 7.29
N GLY A 131 -30.00 4.66 8.17
CA GLY A 131 -29.74 3.25 7.84
C GLY A 131 -28.42 3.00 7.10
N ASP A 132 -27.64 4.04 6.82
CA ASP A 132 -26.43 3.92 6.01
C ASP A 132 -25.25 3.29 6.77
N TYR A 133 -25.16 3.50 8.05
CA TYR A 133 -24.08 2.96 8.89
C TYR A 133 -24.07 1.42 8.95
N PHE A 134 -25.22 0.78 8.98
CA PHE A 134 -25.35 -0.67 9.11
C PHE A 134 -25.41 -1.41 7.77
N ARG A 135 -25.18 -0.74 6.65
CA ARG A 135 -25.06 -1.44 5.37
C ARG A 135 -23.89 -2.43 5.43
N PRO A 136 -24.06 -3.67 4.93
CA PRO A 136 -23.03 -4.71 5.04
C PRO A 136 -21.65 -4.27 4.51
N ALA A 137 -21.63 -3.49 3.44
CA ALA A 137 -20.38 -2.96 2.87
C ALA A 137 -19.71 -1.94 3.81
N ALA A 138 -20.46 -1.02 4.41
CA ALA A 138 -19.95 -0.02 5.33
C ALA A 138 -19.43 -0.66 6.62
N LEU A 139 -20.21 -1.57 7.20
CA LEU A 139 -19.83 -2.29 8.41
C LEU A 139 -18.62 -3.20 8.18
N GLY A 140 -18.63 -3.97 7.08
CA GLY A 140 -17.49 -4.81 6.71
C GLY A 140 -16.20 -4.02 6.52
N TYR A 141 -16.31 -2.84 5.92
CA TYR A 141 -15.19 -1.93 5.73
C TYR A 141 -14.68 -1.35 7.07
N ALA A 142 -15.58 -0.89 7.93
CA ALA A 142 -15.23 -0.39 9.26
C ALA A 142 -14.56 -1.48 10.12
N LEU A 143 -15.06 -2.71 10.07
CA LEU A 143 -14.45 -3.85 10.75
C LEU A 143 -13.07 -4.21 10.20
N ALA A 144 -12.88 -4.16 8.89
CA ALA A 144 -11.60 -4.47 8.26
C ALA A 144 -10.54 -3.42 8.59
N LEU A 145 -10.88 -2.14 8.49
CA LEU A 145 -9.94 -1.03 8.72
C LEU A 145 -9.70 -0.75 10.21
N GLY A 146 -10.66 -1.04 11.07
CA GLY A 146 -10.55 -0.87 12.52
C GLY A 146 -10.03 -2.14 13.21
N PRO A 147 -10.91 -2.96 13.80
CA PRO A 147 -10.51 -4.17 14.54
C PRO A 147 -9.66 -5.14 13.73
N GLY A 148 -9.91 -5.25 12.42
CA GLY A 148 -9.13 -6.10 11.52
C GLY A 148 -7.65 -5.75 11.51
N LEU A 149 -7.30 -4.47 11.44
CA LEU A 149 -5.90 -4.03 11.48
C LEU A 149 -5.25 -4.23 12.86
N VAL A 150 -6.02 -4.15 13.94
CA VAL A 150 -5.52 -4.51 15.29
C VAL A 150 -5.17 -5.99 15.35
N ILE A 151 -6.00 -6.87 14.77
CA ILE A 151 -5.72 -8.30 14.67
C ILE A 151 -4.47 -8.54 13.82
N VAL A 152 -4.37 -7.88 12.66
CA VAL A 152 -3.17 -7.95 11.80
C VAL A 152 -1.92 -7.55 12.57
N TYR A 153 -1.95 -6.45 13.32
CA TYR A 153 -0.83 -6.00 14.15
C TYR A 153 -0.39 -7.09 15.14
N LEU A 154 -1.34 -7.67 15.89
CA LEU A 154 -1.04 -8.70 16.89
C LEU A 154 -0.46 -9.97 16.26
N LEU A 155 -0.96 -10.37 15.10
CA LEU A 155 -0.44 -11.51 14.35
C LEU A 155 0.97 -11.22 13.83
N MET A 156 1.19 -10.08 13.16
CA MET A 156 2.49 -9.72 12.60
C MET A 156 3.56 -9.52 13.68
N LYS A 157 3.20 -8.94 14.84
CA LYS A 157 4.10 -8.82 16.00
C LYS A 157 4.50 -10.20 16.56
N ASN A 158 3.63 -11.21 16.40
CA ASN A 158 3.93 -12.59 16.78
C ASN A 158 4.74 -13.36 15.71
N GLU A 159 4.60 -13.03 14.44
CA GLU A 159 5.31 -13.70 13.34
C GLU A 159 6.73 -13.16 13.12
N MET A 160 6.94 -11.84 13.27
CA MET A 160 8.24 -11.19 13.12
C MET A 160 8.97 -11.09 14.46
N LYS A 161 9.61 -12.19 14.90
CA LYS A 161 10.31 -12.24 16.20
C LYS A 161 11.82 -12.11 16.09
N THR A 162 12.36 -12.44 14.94
CA THR A 162 13.81 -12.49 14.73
C THR A 162 14.22 -11.60 13.56
N ALA A 163 15.48 -11.18 13.55
CA ALA A 163 16.04 -10.43 12.41
C ALA A 163 15.95 -11.22 11.09
N GLU A 164 15.92 -12.56 11.12
CA GLU A 164 15.73 -13.39 9.95
C GLU A 164 14.29 -13.30 9.42
N ASP A 165 13.30 -13.23 10.30
CA ASP A 165 11.89 -13.03 9.93
C ASP A 165 11.71 -11.69 9.25
N GLU A 166 12.31 -10.64 9.81
CA GLU A 166 12.31 -9.27 9.26
C GLU A 166 12.98 -9.22 7.88
N GLU A 167 14.15 -9.85 7.72
CA GLU A 167 14.86 -9.90 6.44
C GLU A 167 14.05 -10.68 5.40
N SER A 168 13.40 -11.78 5.78
CA SER A 168 12.53 -12.56 4.90
C SER A 168 11.33 -11.73 4.42
N PHE A 169 10.67 -11.00 5.31
CA PHE A 169 9.57 -10.10 4.95
C PHE A 169 10.02 -9.01 3.97
N MET A 170 11.14 -8.35 4.25
CA MET A 170 11.68 -7.31 3.34
C MET A 170 12.08 -7.88 1.97
N ALA A 171 12.55 -9.13 1.92
CA ALA A 171 12.84 -9.81 0.68
C ALA A 171 11.57 -10.15 -0.13
N ASP A 172 10.47 -10.49 0.55
CA ASP A 172 9.16 -10.69 -0.09
C ASP A 172 8.62 -9.37 -0.66
N ILE A 173 8.76 -8.26 0.05
CA ILE A 173 8.44 -6.92 -0.46
C ILE A 173 9.28 -6.56 -1.68
N ALA A 174 10.58 -6.86 -1.69
CA ALA A 174 11.45 -6.63 -2.85
C ALA A 174 11.00 -7.45 -4.07
N ALA A 175 10.66 -8.73 -3.88
CA ALA A 175 10.15 -9.60 -4.94
C ALA A 175 8.81 -9.10 -5.48
N TRP A 176 7.90 -8.71 -4.60
CA TRP A 176 6.61 -8.12 -4.97
C TRP A 176 6.77 -6.82 -5.76
N SER A 177 7.67 -5.93 -5.33
CA SER A 177 8.00 -4.67 -6.03
C SER A 177 8.46 -4.92 -7.46
N LEU A 178 9.40 -5.87 -7.64
CA LEU A 178 9.91 -6.23 -8.97
C LEU A 178 8.83 -6.85 -9.86
N THR A 179 7.94 -7.65 -9.28
CA THR A 179 6.82 -8.24 -10.00
C THR A 179 5.83 -7.18 -10.45
N ALA A 180 5.47 -6.24 -9.57
CA ALA A 180 4.62 -5.10 -9.92
C ALA A 180 5.24 -4.23 -11.02
N ALA A 181 6.55 -3.98 -10.95
CA ALA A 181 7.27 -3.25 -11.99
C ALA A 181 7.27 -4.00 -13.32
N ALA A 182 7.45 -5.33 -13.31
CA ALA A 182 7.37 -6.15 -14.52
C ALA A 182 5.97 -6.10 -15.16
N VAL A 183 4.90 -6.03 -14.37
CA VAL A 183 3.53 -5.85 -14.89
C VAL A 183 3.39 -4.52 -15.62
N VAL A 184 3.89 -3.41 -15.03
CA VAL A 184 3.82 -2.08 -15.66
C VAL A 184 4.57 -2.06 -16.98
N PHE A 185 5.83 -2.49 -17.00
CA PHE A 185 6.62 -2.49 -18.23
C PHE A 185 6.14 -3.53 -19.24
N GLY A 186 5.63 -4.67 -18.78
CA GLY A 186 5.01 -5.69 -19.63
C GLY A 186 3.81 -5.12 -20.41
N ARG A 187 3.00 -4.27 -19.78
CA ARG A 187 1.92 -3.54 -20.46
C ARG A 187 2.46 -2.69 -21.61
N TYR A 188 3.52 -1.91 -21.38
CA TYR A 188 4.11 -1.09 -22.44
C TYR A 188 4.68 -1.95 -23.58
N LEU A 189 5.31 -3.08 -23.26
CA LEU A 189 5.79 -4.00 -24.27
C LEU A 189 4.67 -4.58 -25.14
N VAL A 190 3.55 -4.93 -24.53
CA VAL A 190 2.36 -5.42 -25.26
C VAL A 190 1.74 -4.30 -26.12
N ALA A 191 1.79 -3.06 -25.67
CA ALA A 191 1.23 -1.90 -26.39
C ALA A 191 2.19 -1.32 -27.45
N LEU A 192 3.43 -1.80 -27.57
CA LEU A 192 4.40 -1.29 -28.56
C LEU A 192 3.90 -1.30 -30.01
N PRO A 193 3.25 -2.37 -30.53
CA PRO A 193 2.73 -2.34 -31.90
C PRO A 193 1.74 -1.18 -32.12
N ALA A 194 0.79 -0.99 -31.21
CA ALA A 194 -0.18 0.10 -31.28
C ALA A 194 0.50 1.48 -31.19
N PHE A 195 1.57 1.61 -30.41
CA PHE A 195 2.35 2.83 -30.33
C PHE A 195 3.02 3.18 -31.66
N PHE A 196 3.60 2.20 -32.35
CA PHE A 196 4.22 2.41 -33.66
C PHE A 196 3.20 2.79 -34.76
N GLU A 197 1.94 2.35 -34.60
CA GLU A 197 0.87 2.69 -35.55
C GLU A 197 0.22 4.05 -35.26
N SER A 198 -0.02 4.37 -33.98
CA SER A 198 -0.82 5.54 -33.57
C SER A 198 -0.04 6.65 -32.86
N GLY A 199 1.22 6.41 -32.50
CA GLY A 199 2.03 7.32 -31.68
C GLY A 199 1.60 7.39 -30.20
N SER A 200 0.69 6.49 -29.75
CA SER A 200 0.16 6.50 -28.39
C SER A 200 0.12 5.11 -27.76
N PHE A 201 0.43 5.02 -26.48
CA PHE A 201 0.21 3.79 -25.67
C PHE A 201 -1.25 3.61 -25.20
N GLY A 202 -2.16 4.45 -25.68
CA GLY A 202 -3.55 4.49 -25.24
C GLY A 202 -3.73 5.15 -23.87
N GLU A 203 -4.97 5.11 -23.37
CA GLU A 203 -5.30 5.68 -22.06
C GLU A 203 -4.65 4.88 -20.90
N PRO A 204 -4.24 5.56 -19.81
CA PRO A 204 -3.79 4.89 -18.61
C PRO A 204 -4.87 3.96 -18.06
N PRO A 205 -4.52 2.73 -17.62
CA PRO A 205 -5.51 1.83 -17.07
C PRO A 205 -6.04 2.36 -15.73
N GLN A 206 -7.28 2.03 -15.41
CA GLN A 206 -7.92 2.48 -14.17
C GLN A 206 -7.19 2.02 -12.89
N TRP A 207 -6.43 0.92 -12.96
CA TRP A 207 -5.59 0.44 -11.86
C TRP A 207 -4.26 1.20 -11.67
N SER A 208 -3.93 2.17 -12.53
CA SER A 208 -2.65 2.89 -12.52
C SER A 208 -2.29 3.52 -11.16
N ASN A 209 -3.27 4.15 -10.49
CA ASN A 209 -3.05 4.71 -9.15
C ASN A 209 -2.75 3.63 -8.10
N ASN A 210 -3.40 2.46 -8.22
CA ASN A 210 -3.21 1.38 -7.27
C ASN A 210 -1.82 0.77 -7.39
N ILE A 211 -1.37 0.47 -8.62
CA ILE A 211 -0.04 -0.09 -8.81
C ILE A 211 1.07 0.91 -8.49
N ALA A 212 0.86 2.21 -8.74
CA ALA A 212 1.77 3.26 -8.28
C ALA A 212 1.91 3.25 -6.76
N THR A 213 0.78 3.18 -6.04
CA THR A 213 0.78 3.10 -4.57
C THR A 213 1.49 1.85 -4.07
N MET A 214 1.27 0.68 -4.70
CA MET A 214 1.96 -0.56 -4.36
C MET A 214 3.47 -0.45 -4.56
N LEU A 215 3.90 0.13 -5.67
CA LEU A 215 5.31 0.34 -5.96
C LEU A 215 5.95 1.30 -4.96
N MET A 216 5.30 2.42 -4.63
CA MET A 216 5.79 3.36 -3.60
C MET A 216 5.86 2.72 -2.22
N LEU A 217 4.95 1.81 -1.88
CA LEU A 217 5.03 1.02 -0.65
C LEU A 217 6.16 -0.03 -0.63
N SER A 218 6.94 -0.17 -1.69
CA SER A 218 7.87 -1.30 -1.81
C SER A 218 9.24 -0.96 -2.40
N PHE A 219 9.34 -0.07 -3.39
CA PHE A 219 10.62 0.16 -4.06
C PHE A 219 11.74 0.74 -3.16
N PRO A 220 11.49 1.52 -2.08
CA PRO A 220 12.54 1.97 -1.18
C PRO A 220 13.37 0.84 -0.57
N VAL A 221 12.79 -0.36 -0.42
CA VAL A 221 13.50 -1.56 0.06
C VAL A 221 14.65 -1.93 -0.85
N LEU A 222 14.48 -1.80 -2.16
CA LEU A 222 15.51 -2.11 -3.15
C LEU A 222 16.71 -1.17 -3.02
N PHE A 223 16.48 0.11 -2.68
CA PHE A 223 17.57 1.07 -2.45
C PHE A 223 18.33 0.80 -1.15
N VAL A 224 17.69 0.29 -0.10
CA VAL A 224 18.40 -0.19 1.09
C VAL A 224 19.29 -1.39 0.74
N TYR A 225 18.78 -2.32 -0.07
CA TYR A 225 19.56 -3.46 -0.56
C TYR A 225 20.68 -3.06 -1.53
N ALA A 226 20.61 -1.92 -2.19
CA ALA A 226 21.67 -1.40 -3.06
C ALA A 226 23.02 -1.19 -2.30
N LYS A 227 22.97 -0.96 -0.98
CA LYS A 227 24.18 -0.97 -0.14
C LYS A 227 24.89 -2.32 -0.09
N ARG A 228 24.16 -3.41 -0.29
CA ARG A 228 24.70 -4.77 -0.30
C ARG A 228 25.28 -5.14 -1.68
N HIS A 229 24.58 -4.72 -2.78
CA HIS A 229 25.01 -5.01 -4.16
C HIS A 229 24.38 -4.05 -5.17
N TYR A 230 25.16 -3.62 -6.19
CA TYR A 230 24.73 -2.63 -7.19
C TYR A 230 23.52 -3.07 -8.05
N LEU A 231 23.32 -4.36 -8.26
CA LEU A 231 22.14 -4.87 -8.99
C LEU A 231 20.83 -4.43 -8.32
N TRP A 232 20.82 -4.27 -7.01
CA TRP A 232 19.67 -3.77 -6.30
C TRP A 232 19.39 -2.27 -6.58
N LEU A 233 20.44 -1.52 -6.94
CA LEU A 233 20.26 -0.15 -7.39
C LEU A 233 19.53 -0.12 -8.75
N LEU A 234 19.93 -0.99 -9.69
CA LEU A 234 19.24 -1.13 -10.98
C LEU A 234 17.79 -1.61 -10.79
N ALA A 235 17.58 -2.58 -9.90
CA ALA A 235 16.26 -3.06 -9.53
C ALA A 235 15.40 -1.93 -8.90
N GLY A 236 16.00 -1.08 -8.06
CA GLY A 236 15.34 0.10 -7.50
C GLY A 236 14.91 1.11 -8.55
N PHE A 237 15.79 1.42 -9.52
CA PHE A 237 15.42 2.29 -10.65
C PHE A 237 14.34 1.67 -11.55
N PHE A 238 14.39 0.37 -11.78
CA PHE A 238 13.35 -0.34 -12.52
C PHE A 238 11.99 -0.19 -11.83
N ALA A 239 11.91 -0.42 -10.52
CA ALA A 239 10.66 -0.32 -9.77
C ALA A 239 10.18 1.14 -9.60
N ALA A 240 11.09 2.08 -9.32
CA ALA A 240 10.76 3.51 -9.26
C ALA A 240 10.29 4.03 -10.61
N GLY A 241 10.97 3.65 -11.71
CA GLY A 241 10.56 3.95 -13.07
C GLY A 241 9.16 3.41 -13.38
N ALA A 242 8.85 2.19 -12.97
CA ALA A 242 7.51 1.63 -13.12
C ALA A 242 6.44 2.45 -12.35
N ALA A 243 6.75 2.95 -11.15
CA ALA A 243 5.84 3.81 -10.40
C ALA A 243 5.61 5.15 -11.13
N ILE A 244 6.68 5.77 -11.62
CA ILE A 244 6.65 7.02 -12.37
C ILE A 244 5.85 6.86 -13.67
N PHE A 245 6.09 5.78 -14.42
CA PHE A 245 5.43 5.50 -15.69
C PHE A 245 4.17 4.63 -15.57
N SER A 246 3.60 4.48 -14.39
CA SER A 246 2.38 3.70 -14.17
C SER A 246 1.15 4.24 -14.91
N GLY A 247 1.20 5.51 -15.35
CA GLY A 247 0.06 6.26 -15.88
C GLY A 247 -0.70 7.06 -14.81
N SER A 248 -0.22 7.05 -13.56
CA SER A 248 -0.77 7.84 -12.45
C SER A 248 -0.05 9.19 -12.33
N ASN A 249 -0.77 10.31 -12.35
CA ASN A 249 -0.18 11.63 -12.09
C ASN A 249 0.36 11.74 -10.66
N GLY A 250 -0.33 11.13 -9.68
CA GLY A 250 0.19 11.00 -8.30
C GLY A 250 1.46 10.15 -8.25
N GLY A 251 1.49 9.04 -8.98
CA GLY A 251 2.69 8.19 -9.13
C GLY A 251 3.84 8.96 -9.78
N LEU A 252 3.59 9.67 -10.87
CA LEU A 252 4.61 10.49 -11.54
C LEU A 252 5.27 11.49 -10.58
N LEU A 253 4.49 12.24 -9.80
CA LEU A 253 4.99 13.26 -8.88
C LEU A 253 5.63 12.63 -7.63
N PHE A 254 4.85 11.85 -6.91
CA PHE A 254 5.26 11.39 -5.58
C PHE A 254 6.33 10.30 -5.62
N ALA A 255 6.31 9.39 -6.63
CA ALA A 255 7.38 8.43 -6.78
C ALA A 255 8.70 9.10 -7.20
N THR A 256 8.65 10.21 -7.96
CA THR A 256 9.86 11.00 -8.27
C THR A 256 10.44 11.62 -6.98
N VAL A 257 9.60 12.19 -6.12
CA VAL A 257 10.04 12.71 -4.82
C VAL A 257 10.63 11.61 -3.95
N GLU A 258 9.96 10.47 -3.86
CA GLU A 258 10.40 9.32 -3.06
C GLU A 258 11.73 8.75 -3.59
N LEU A 259 11.90 8.68 -4.92
CA LEU A 259 13.16 8.31 -5.55
C LEU A 259 14.30 9.27 -5.17
N LEU A 260 14.03 10.58 -5.17
CA LEU A 260 15.02 11.57 -4.71
C LEU A 260 15.44 11.35 -3.27
N VAL A 261 14.50 11.04 -2.38
CA VAL A 261 14.80 10.72 -0.98
C VAL A 261 15.64 9.44 -0.86
N CYS A 262 15.35 8.40 -1.65
CA CYS A 262 16.18 7.19 -1.74
C CYS A 262 17.60 7.48 -2.19
N LEU A 263 17.77 8.30 -3.22
CA LEU A 263 19.08 8.68 -3.75
C LEU A 263 19.86 9.55 -2.75
N LEU A 264 19.19 10.48 -2.09
CA LEU A 264 19.80 11.29 -1.01
C LEU A 264 20.29 10.38 0.13
N TYR A 265 19.47 9.42 0.55
CA TYR A 265 19.86 8.45 1.57
C TYR A 265 21.10 7.64 1.16
N LEU A 266 21.17 7.13 -0.07
CA LEU A 266 22.35 6.43 -0.57
C LEU A 266 23.57 7.35 -0.64
N TRP A 267 23.42 8.56 -1.15
CA TRP A 267 24.51 9.52 -1.22
C TRP A 267 25.10 9.83 0.16
N LEU A 268 24.27 10.03 1.16
CA LEU A 268 24.73 10.35 2.52
C LEU A 268 25.26 9.13 3.28
N SER A 269 24.73 7.92 3.01
CA SER A 269 25.03 6.72 3.80
C SER A 269 26.03 5.75 3.15
N ASP A 270 26.28 5.82 1.82
CA ASP A 270 27.25 4.94 1.16
C ASP A 270 28.67 5.49 1.35
N LYS A 271 29.56 4.65 1.86
CA LYS A 271 30.97 5.02 2.12
C LYS A 271 31.87 4.90 0.87
N ARG A 272 31.40 4.25 -0.20
CA ARG A 272 32.16 4.01 -1.44
C ARG A 272 32.20 5.27 -2.30
N PRO A 273 33.38 5.88 -2.58
CA PRO A 273 33.47 7.20 -3.22
C PRO A 273 32.87 7.22 -4.64
N ILE A 274 33.12 6.18 -5.43
CA ILE A 274 32.59 6.06 -6.81
C ILE A 274 31.06 5.98 -6.78
N HIS A 275 30.50 5.18 -5.88
CA HIS A 275 29.04 5.06 -5.75
C HIS A 275 28.40 6.38 -5.30
N ARG A 276 29.04 7.09 -4.39
CA ARG A 276 28.58 8.43 -3.95
C ARG A 276 28.57 9.43 -5.10
N LEU A 277 29.62 9.42 -5.93
CA LEU A 277 29.70 10.30 -7.11
C LEU A 277 28.55 10.00 -8.08
N TRP A 278 28.37 8.74 -8.47
CA TRP A 278 27.28 8.33 -9.35
C TRP A 278 25.90 8.66 -8.77
N THR A 279 25.66 8.33 -7.51
CA THR A 279 24.40 8.62 -6.83
C THR A 279 24.12 10.13 -6.79
N ARG A 280 25.14 10.96 -6.52
CA ARG A 280 25.03 12.43 -6.58
C ARG A 280 24.67 12.92 -7.97
N THR A 281 25.33 12.42 -9.01
CA THR A 281 25.05 12.82 -10.40
C THR A 281 23.63 12.46 -10.80
N VAL A 282 23.19 11.24 -10.52
CA VAL A 282 21.84 10.80 -10.80
C VAL A 282 20.80 11.57 -9.97
N PHE A 283 21.10 11.86 -8.68
CA PHE A 283 20.26 12.71 -7.85
C PHE A 283 20.02 14.08 -8.47
N LEU A 284 21.08 14.76 -8.92
CA LEU A 284 20.96 16.07 -9.57
C LEU A 284 20.13 15.98 -10.85
N PHE A 285 20.34 14.94 -11.67
CA PHE A 285 19.52 14.70 -12.86
C PHE A 285 18.04 14.51 -12.49
N CYS A 286 17.72 13.72 -11.46
CA CYS A 286 16.36 13.51 -10.98
C CYS A 286 15.73 14.79 -10.40
N VAL A 287 16.51 15.70 -9.81
CA VAL A 287 16.02 17.03 -9.39
C VAL A 287 15.55 17.84 -10.62
N PHE A 288 16.35 17.90 -11.69
CA PHE A 288 15.92 18.54 -12.93
C PHE A 288 14.69 17.87 -13.53
N PHE A 289 14.63 16.54 -13.49
CA PHE A 289 13.44 15.80 -13.95
C PHE A 289 12.21 16.16 -13.12
N LEU A 290 12.32 16.26 -11.79
CA LEU A 290 11.20 16.68 -10.93
C LEU A 290 10.72 18.10 -11.29
N VAL A 291 11.64 19.04 -11.53
CA VAL A 291 11.27 20.39 -11.98
C VAL A 291 10.51 20.32 -13.29
N ALA A 292 10.95 19.50 -14.25
CA ALA A 292 10.26 19.31 -15.52
C ALA A 292 8.87 18.67 -15.33
N VAL A 293 8.73 17.70 -14.43
CA VAL A 293 7.44 17.07 -14.06
C VAL A 293 6.47 18.09 -13.46
N VAL A 294 6.94 18.89 -12.50
CA VAL A 294 6.11 19.94 -11.88
C VAL A 294 5.69 20.97 -12.93
N TYR A 295 6.62 21.42 -13.78
CA TYR A 295 6.32 22.33 -14.88
C TYR A 295 5.30 21.73 -15.87
N TYR A 296 5.45 20.46 -16.24
CA TYR A 296 4.52 19.76 -17.13
C TYR A 296 3.11 19.68 -16.53
N ILE A 297 2.97 19.27 -15.26
CA ILE A 297 1.68 19.21 -14.58
C ILE A 297 1.04 20.60 -14.51
N PHE A 298 1.84 21.61 -14.13
CA PHE A 298 1.36 22.98 -13.98
C PHE A 298 0.97 23.61 -15.34
N SER A 299 1.76 23.41 -16.40
CA SER A 299 1.46 23.94 -17.73
C SER A 299 0.19 23.32 -18.32
N ARG A 300 -0.03 22.02 -18.14
CA ARG A 300 -1.27 21.37 -18.57
C ARG A 300 -2.48 21.91 -17.82
N HIS A 301 -2.33 22.21 -16.55
CA HIS A 301 -3.38 22.79 -15.74
C HIS A 301 -3.73 24.22 -16.18
N LEU A 302 -2.72 25.06 -16.40
CA LEU A 302 -2.91 26.45 -16.89
C LEU A 302 -3.49 26.52 -18.29
N LEU A 303 -3.09 25.62 -19.19
CA LEU A 303 -3.56 25.61 -20.58
C LEU A 303 -4.94 24.95 -20.74
N GLY A 304 -5.57 24.49 -19.67
CA GLY A 304 -6.89 23.85 -19.71
C GLY A 304 -6.93 22.52 -20.46
N VAL A 305 -5.75 21.95 -20.81
CA VAL A 305 -5.62 20.72 -21.56
C VAL A 305 -5.60 19.54 -20.61
N GLY A 306 -6.69 18.81 -20.50
CA GLY A 306 -6.82 17.54 -19.78
C GLY A 306 -6.98 17.68 -18.25
N GLU A 307 -7.73 16.80 -17.65
CA GLU A 307 -7.89 16.50 -16.19
C GLU A 307 -8.21 17.64 -15.18
N LEU A 308 -8.59 18.84 -15.60
CA LEU A 308 -9.30 19.79 -14.73
C LEU A 308 -10.46 19.08 -14.00
N GLY A 309 -11.12 18.12 -14.68
CA GLY A 309 -12.17 17.30 -14.10
C GLY A 309 -11.72 16.44 -12.91
N SER A 310 -10.47 15.96 -12.89
CA SER A 310 -9.96 15.15 -11.78
C SER A 310 -9.62 16.00 -10.55
N ILE A 311 -8.98 17.16 -10.72
CA ILE A 311 -8.64 18.08 -9.63
C ILE A 311 -9.90 18.76 -9.09
N SER A 312 -10.80 19.22 -9.97
CA SER A 312 -12.06 19.84 -9.55
C SER A 312 -12.95 18.84 -8.78
N LYS A 313 -13.02 17.59 -9.22
CA LYS A 313 -13.71 16.52 -8.47
C LYS A 313 -13.11 16.27 -7.09
N ARG A 314 -11.77 16.23 -6.97
CA ARG A 314 -11.12 16.08 -5.67
C ARG A 314 -11.35 17.27 -4.75
N MET A 315 -11.36 18.48 -5.31
CA MET A 315 -11.71 19.68 -4.56
C MET A 315 -13.17 19.65 -4.10
N ALA A 316 -14.09 19.23 -4.96
CA ALA A 316 -15.51 19.04 -4.59
C ALA A 316 -15.65 17.97 -3.51
N LEU A 317 -14.90 16.85 -3.58
CA LEU A 317 -14.89 15.82 -2.53
C LEU A 317 -14.29 16.34 -1.21
N LEU A 318 -13.26 17.17 -1.28
CA LEU A 318 -12.68 17.82 -0.10
C LEU A 318 -13.74 18.71 0.59
N TRP A 319 -14.43 19.55 -0.17
CA TRP A 319 -15.52 20.40 0.35
C TRP A 319 -16.67 19.56 0.92
N ARG A 320 -17.07 18.49 0.23
CA ARG A 320 -18.09 17.55 0.72
C ARG A 320 -17.66 16.93 2.06
N GLY A 321 -16.37 16.66 2.27
CA GLY A 321 -15.85 16.21 3.56
C GLY A 321 -16.06 17.24 4.67
N PHE A 322 -15.85 18.52 4.40
CA PHE A 322 -16.13 19.60 5.36
C PHE A 322 -17.62 19.85 5.58
N GLU A 323 -18.47 19.72 4.57
CA GLU A 323 -19.92 19.77 4.70
C GLU A 323 -20.43 18.67 5.63
N ASN A 324 -20.00 17.42 5.39
CA ASN A 324 -20.34 16.28 6.24
C ASN A 324 -19.82 16.43 7.67
N PHE A 325 -18.66 17.05 7.84
CA PHE A 325 -18.15 17.39 9.17
C PHE A 325 -19.02 18.44 9.86
N ALA A 326 -19.47 19.47 9.15
CA ALA A 326 -20.35 20.49 9.73
C ALA A 326 -21.70 19.91 10.17
N GLU A 327 -22.23 18.93 9.42
CA GLU A 327 -23.47 18.25 9.79
C GLU A 327 -23.29 17.27 10.97
N ASN A 328 -22.16 16.56 11.05
CA ASN A 328 -21.86 15.54 12.04
C ASN A 328 -20.46 15.72 12.65
N PRO A 329 -20.20 16.79 13.42
CA PRO A 329 -18.85 17.18 13.80
C PRO A 329 -18.14 16.18 14.73
N LEU A 330 -18.86 15.43 15.56
CA LEU A 330 -18.23 14.49 16.51
C LEU A 330 -17.81 13.18 15.84
N PHE A 331 -18.71 12.59 15.04
CA PHE A 331 -18.50 11.22 14.52
C PHE A 331 -18.39 11.16 13.01
N GLY A 332 -18.71 12.22 12.29
CA GLY A 332 -18.73 12.24 10.82
C GLY A 332 -19.89 11.44 10.22
N SER A 333 -19.82 11.20 8.91
CA SER A 333 -20.86 10.49 8.14
C SER A 333 -20.59 8.99 7.96
N GLY A 334 -19.54 8.45 8.59
CA GLY A 334 -19.12 7.06 8.46
C GLY A 334 -18.26 6.77 7.23
N LEU A 335 -17.45 5.71 7.32
CA LEU A 335 -16.56 5.29 6.23
C LEU A 335 -17.31 4.66 5.04
N GLY A 336 -18.54 4.26 5.23
CA GLY A 336 -19.40 3.71 4.20
C GLY A 336 -20.35 4.71 3.56
N TYR A 337 -20.14 6.01 3.76
CA TYR A 337 -21.00 7.06 3.24
C TYR A 337 -21.17 6.98 1.72
N LEU A 338 -22.42 7.01 1.26
CA LEU A 338 -22.80 6.86 -0.16
C LEU A 338 -23.18 8.19 -0.83
N GLY A 339 -23.23 9.29 -0.08
CA GLY A 339 -23.68 10.60 -0.56
C GLY A 339 -22.77 11.29 -1.57
N ASN A 340 -21.62 10.68 -1.92
CA ASN A 340 -20.74 11.18 -2.97
C ASN A 340 -21.08 10.61 -4.38
N ALA A 341 -22.20 9.91 -4.52
CA ALA A 341 -22.59 9.25 -5.78
C ALA A 341 -22.76 10.24 -6.95
N ASP A 342 -23.12 11.49 -6.65
CA ASP A 342 -23.23 12.59 -7.62
C ASP A 342 -21.86 13.02 -8.18
N LEU A 343 -20.79 12.89 -7.39
CA LEU A 343 -19.42 13.22 -7.76
C LEU A 343 -18.70 12.04 -8.44
N TYR A 344 -19.17 10.83 -8.20
CA TYR A 344 -18.74 9.61 -8.87
C TYR A 344 -19.79 9.19 -9.90
N SER A 345 -19.46 9.14 -11.16
CA SER A 345 -20.34 8.76 -12.27
C SER A 345 -21.16 7.48 -12.00
N GLY A 346 -22.25 7.60 -11.22
CA GLY A 346 -23.38 6.69 -11.20
C GLY A 346 -23.19 5.27 -10.66
N LYS A 347 -22.10 4.95 -9.97
CA LYS A 347 -21.93 3.62 -9.33
C LYS A 347 -22.71 3.56 -8.00
N VAL A 348 -24.03 3.42 -8.09
CA VAL A 348 -24.91 3.24 -6.94
C VAL A 348 -24.55 1.95 -6.20
N GLY A 349 -24.40 2.03 -4.88
CA GLY A 349 -24.18 0.87 -4.00
C GLY A 349 -22.70 0.50 -3.75
N THR A 350 -21.75 1.32 -4.20
CA THR A 350 -20.33 1.18 -3.83
C THR A 350 -19.96 2.20 -2.77
N ILE A 351 -18.96 1.87 -1.94
CA ILE A 351 -18.39 2.83 -0.98
C ILE A 351 -17.81 4.01 -1.76
N ASN A 352 -18.24 5.21 -1.41
CA ASN A 352 -17.76 6.44 -2.03
C ASN A 352 -16.60 7.02 -1.22
N TRP A 353 -15.44 7.05 -1.82
CA TRP A 353 -14.24 7.60 -1.23
C TRP A 353 -14.19 9.13 -1.44
N TYR A 354 -13.61 9.85 -0.47
CA TYR A 354 -13.29 11.26 -0.70
C TYR A 354 -12.01 11.44 -1.54
N HIS A 355 -11.20 10.39 -1.73
CA HIS A 355 -9.90 10.42 -2.41
C HIS A 355 -8.90 11.46 -1.89
N VAL A 356 -9.14 12.00 -0.71
CA VAL A 356 -8.28 12.94 0.01
C VAL A 356 -8.25 12.51 1.47
N PHE A 357 -7.08 12.24 1.99
CA PHE A 357 -6.90 11.71 3.36
C PHE A 357 -7.61 12.56 4.41
N ILE A 358 -7.40 13.88 4.38
CA ILE A 358 -8.02 14.80 5.36
C ILE A 358 -9.54 14.73 5.28
N ALA A 359 -10.11 14.78 4.09
CA ALA A 359 -11.57 14.70 3.92
C ALA A 359 -12.11 13.35 4.40
N GLN A 360 -11.37 12.26 4.19
CA GLN A 360 -11.77 10.93 4.65
C GLN A 360 -11.79 10.84 6.19
N VAL A 361 -10.83 11.47 6.87
CA VAL A 361 -10.80 11.51 8.34
C VAL A 361 -11.87 12.46 8.88
N VAL A 362 -11.87 13.69 8.40
CA VAL A 362 -12.73 14.77 8.92
C VAL A 362 -14.20 14.49 8.61
N GLY A 363 -14.53 14.26 7.34
CA GLY A 363 -15.92 14.02 6.91
C GLY A 363 -16.44 12.64 7.29
N GLY A 364 -15.59 11.61 7.25
CA GLY A 364 -16.00 10.23 7.54
C GLY A 364 -16.04 9.89 9.03
N LEU A 365 -15.17 10.50 9.85
CA LEU A 365 -14.98 10.11 11.26
C LEU A 365 -15.09 11.26 12.25
N GLY A 366 -15.23 12.51 11.80
CA GLY A 366 -15.38 13.69 12.64
C GLY A 366 -14.19 13.96 13.56
N LEU A 367 -14.43 14.68 14.66
CA LEU A 367 -13.40 15.00 15.66
C LEU A 367 -12.80 13.76 16.33
N VAL A 368 -13.58 12.71 16.53
CA VAL A 368 -13.09 11.44 17.08
C VAL A 368 -12.07 10.82 16.13
N GLY A 369 -12.34 10.87 14.83
CA GLY A 369 -11.38 10.43 13.80
C GLY A 369 -10.13 11.29 13.77
N VAL A 370 -10.27 12.63 13.81
CA VAL A 370 -9.12 13.56 13.84
C VAL A 370 -8.22 13.28 15.04
N ALA A 371 -8.79 13.10 16.23
CA ALA A 371 -8.03 12.80 17.44
C ALA A 371 -7.31 11.43 17.34
N ALA A 372 -8.03 10.39 16.89
CA ALA A 372 -7.48 9.04 16.79
C ALA A 372 -6.37 8.92 15.73
N TRP A 373 -6.62 9.46 14.54
CA TRP A 373 -5.63 9.48 13.45
C TRP A 373 -4.46 10.39 13.77
N GLY A 374 -4.69 11.55 14.38
CA GLY A 374 -3.62 12.43 14.85
C GLY A 374 -2.72 11.74 15.87
N TYR A 375 -3.30 11.02 16.83
CA TYR A 375 -2.54 10.22 17.79
C TYR A 375 -1.75 9.09 17.10
N GLN A 376 -2.38 8.33 16.21
CA GLN A 376 -1.69 7.28 15.46
C GLN A 376 -0.54 7.84 14.60
N LEU A 377 -0.76 8.93 13.87
CA LEU A 377 0.27 9.58 13.06
C LEU A 377 1.43 10.09 13.91
N PHE A 378 1.11 10.64 15.09
CA PHE A 378 2.14 11.08 16.04
C PHE A 378 3.03 9.92 16.51
N LEU A 379 2.44 8.79 16.93
CA LEU A 379 3.19 7.60 17.35
C LEU A 379 4.04 7.05 16.19
N ARG A 380 3.46 6.94 15.01
CA ARG A 380 4.15 6.46 13.81
C ARG A 380 5.29 7.38 13.40
N ALA A 381 5.08 8.70 13.39
CA ALA A 381 6.12 9.66 13.06
C ALA A 381 7.27 9.59 14.07
N ARG A 382 6.96 9.51 15.37
CA ARG A 382 7.95 9.36 16.42
C ARG A 382 8.83 8.13 16.22
N LEU A 383 8.20 6.98 15.97
CA LEU A 383 8.90 5.72 15.73
C LEU A 383 9.72 5.75 14.45
N ALA A 384 9.15 6.24 13.35
CA ALA A 384 9.85 6.36 12.08
C ALA A 384 11.09 7.27 12.18
N LEU A 385 10.99 8.40 12.88
CA LEU A 385 12.12 9.33 13.08
C LEU A 385 13.24 8.71 13.93
N ARG A 386 12.92 7.87 14.91
CA ARG A 386 13.92 7.14 15.72
C ARG A 386 14.65 6.10 14.89
N GLU A 387 13.91 5.36 14.06
CA GLU A 387 14.42 4.18 13.33
C GLU A 387 14.80 4.49 11.87
N VAL A 388 14.72 5.75 11.41
CA VAL A 388 15.01 6.14 10.01
C VAL A 388 16.44 5.81 9.56
N ARG A 389 17.34 5.53 10.50
CA ARG A 389 18.72 5.15 10.20
C ARG A 389 18.82 3.65 9.90
N GLY A 390 19.70 3.30 8.95
CA GLY A 390 19.92 1.90 8.59
C GLY A 390 18.77 1.27 7.79
N GLU A 391 18.33 0.09 8.18
CA GLU A 391 17.29 -0.67 7.46
C GLU A 391 15.88 -0.17 7.75
N GLY A 392 15.67 0.54 8.86
CA GLY A 392 14.38 1.18 9.17
C GLY A 392 14.01 2.33 8.24
N PHE A 393 14.99 2.84 7.46
CA PHE A 393 14.73 3.87 6.44
C PHE A 393 13.67 3.44 5.41
N ALA A 394 13.77 2.21 4.88
CA ALA A 394 12.84 1.76 3.85
C ALA A 394 11.38 1.69 4.34
N PRO A 395 11.03 1.03 5.46
CA PRO A 395 9.67 1.02 5.98
C PRO A 395 9.11 2.41 6.27
N ALA A 396 9.94 3.30 6.84
CA ALA A 396 9.53 4.68 7.11
C ALA A 396 9.22 5.45 5.83
N LEU A 397 10.05 5.31 4.79
CA LEU A 397 9.84 5.97 3.51
C LEU A 397 8.67 5.37 2.73
N CYS A 398 8.52 4.04 2.70
CA CYS A 398 7.36 3.38 2.11
C CYS A 398 6.03 3.90 2.73
N TYR A 399 6.01 4.11 4.05
CA TYR A 399 4.84 4.69 4.69
C TYR A 399 4.61 6.15 4.31
N LEU A 400 5.68 6.95 4.19
CA LEU A 400 5.57 8.32 3.69
C LEU A 400 5.01 8.34 2.25
N GLY A 401 5.47 7.45 1.38
CA GLY A 401 4.93 7.26 0.04
C GLY A 401 3.43 6.95 0.05
N LEU A 402 2.98 6.08 0.95
CA LEU A 402 1.56 5.80 1.15
C LEU A 402 0.78 7.05 1.58
N LEU A 403 1.28 7.83 2.54
CA LEU A 403 0.62 9.06 2.98
C LEU A 403 0.52 10.09 1.86
N LEU A 404 1.56 10.23 1.02
CA LEU A 404 1.53 11.09 -0.15
C LEU A 404 0.46 10.64 -1.15
N MET A 405 0.42 9.34 -1.47
CA MET A 405 -0.61 8.78 -2.36
C MET A 405 -2.01 8.89 -1.75
N SER A 406 -2.16 8.86 -0.43
CA SER A 406 -3.44 9.03 0.25
C SER A 406 -4.05 10.44 0.07
N GLN A 407 -3.28 11.41 -0.44
CA GLN A 407 -3.81 12.74 -0.80
C GLN A 407 -4.54 12.74 -2.16
N VAL A 408 -4.38 11.69 -2.95
CA VAL A 408 -4.93 11.61 -4.31
C VAL A 408 -5.64 10.26 -4.60
N ASN A 409 -5.64 9.35 -3.65
CA ASN A 409 -6.24 8.01 -3.73
C ASN A 409 -6.72 7.59 -2.34
N PRO A 410 -7.60 6.57 -2.16
CA PRO A 410 -7.97 6.07 -0.82
C PRO A 410 -6.78 5.73 0.08
N GLY A 411 -5.67 5.27 -0.48
CA GLY A 411 -4.41 5.09 0.22
C GLY A 411 -4.56 4.25 1.49
N GLU A 412 -4.20 4.82 2.64
CA GLU A 412 -4.24 4.13 3.94
C GLU A 412 -5.65 3.68 4.36
N PHE A 413 -6.71 4.22 3.76
CA PHE A 413 -8.08 3.75 3.98
C PHE A 413 -8.43 2.48 3.20
N CYS A 414 -7.51 1.93 2.41
CA CYS A 414 -7.67 0.61 1.80
C CYS A 414 -7.05 -0.45 2.73
N PRO A 415 -7.86 -1.33 3.37
CA PRO A 415 -7.35 -2.28 4.37
C PRO A 415 -6.27 -3.19 3.83
N VAL A 416 -6.43 -3.66 2.58
CA VAL A 416 -5.52 -4.59 1.90
C VAL A 416 -5.23 -4.06 0.49
N PRO A 417 -3.97 -3.94 0.10
CA PRO A 417 -2.74 -4.27 0.84
C PRO A 417 -2.18 -3.10 1.67
N TYR A 418 -2.68 -1.87 1.52
CA TYR A 418 -1.98 -0.67 1.93
C TYR A 418 -1.90 -0.51 3.45
N ALA A 419 -3.06 -0.52 4.15
CA ALA A 419 -3.07 -0.41 5.60
C ALA A 419 -2.43 -1.63 6.27
N PHE A 420 -2.60 -2.83 5.69
CA PHE A 420 -1.90 -4.05 6.11
C PHE A 420 -0.39 -3.87 6.10
N LEU A 421 0.18 -3.38 4.99
CA LEU A 421 1.62 -3.14 4.86
C LEU A 421 2.09 -2.03 5.79
N ALA A 422 1.33 -0.93 5.92
CA ALA A 422 1.64 0.13 6.86
C ALA A 422 1.76 -0.42 8.30
N VAL A 423 0.78 -1.19 8.75
CA VAL A 423 0.82 -1.84 10.08
C VAL A 423 2.05 -2.74 10.21
N THR A 424 2.34 -3.55 9.20
CA THR A 424 3.48 -4.47 9.24
C THR A 424 4.82 -3.75 9.27
N TYR A 425 4.95 -2.62 8.55
CA TYR A 425 6.15 -1.77 8.63
C TYR A 425 6.36 -1.18 10.01
N PHE A 426 5.29 -0.79 10.71
CA PHE A 426 5.42 -0.27 12.07
C PHE A 426 5.74 -1.37 13.08
N VAL A 427 5.25 -2.59 12.90
CA VAL A 427 5.71 -3.75 13.67
C VAL A 427 7.21 -4.00 13.47
N PHE A 428 7.69 -3.90 12.23
CA PHE A 428 9.13 -4.01 11.92
C PHE A 428 9.95 -2.93 12.66
N LEU A 429 9.53 -1.67 12.59
CA LEU A 429 10.24 -0.56 13.24
C LEU A 429 10.25 -0.70 14.78
N GLU A 430 9.13 -1.13 15.38
CA GLU A 430 9.04 -1.41 16.81
C GLU A 430 9.99 -2.52 17.27
N ASN A 431 10.05 -3.63 16.53
CA ASN A 431 10.94 -4.74 16.88
C ASN A 431 12.40 -4.30 16.87
N ARG A 432 12.77 -3.47 15.91
CA ARG A 432 14.13 -2.91 15.84
C ARG A 432 14.43 -1.98 17.00
N HIS A 433 13.48 -1.14 17.36
CA HIS A 433 13.60 -0.23 18.50
C HIS A 433 13.78 -1.01 19.82
N GLU A 434 12.91 -1.98 20.07
CA GLU A 434 12.99 -2.87 21.24
C GLU A 434 14.33 -3.63 21.29
N ALA A 435 14.83 -4.10 20.15
CA ALA A 435 16.12 -4.77 20.06
C ALA A 435 17.33 -3.83 20.31
N ALA A 436 17.23 -2.55 19.99
CA ALA A 436 18.25 -1.56 20.27
C ALA A 436 18.28 -1.22 21.78
N GLU A 437 17.12 -0.93 22.37
CA GLU A 437 16.99 -0.68 23.82
C GLU A 437 17.46 -1.86 24.66
N GLY A 438 17.13 -3.10 24.28
CA GLY A 438 17.60 -4.30 24.99
C GLY A 438 19.12 -4.49 24.95
N ARG A 439 19.80 -4.01 23.90
CA ARG A 439 21.28 -4.03 23.81
C ARG A 439 21.91 -2.96 24.68
N GLU A 440 21.35 -1.77 24.72
CA GLU A 440 21.83 -0.68 25.59
C GLU A 440 21.67 -0.99 27.07
N ALA A 441 20.58 -1.65 27.45
CA ALA A 441 20.33 -2.08 28.83
C ALA A 441 21.26 -3.22 29.30
N SER A 442 21.87 -3.95 28.35
CA SER A 442 22.79 -5.07 28.65
C SER A 442 24.28 -4.71 28.55
N ALA A 443 24.60 -3.51 28.08
CA ALA A 443 25.96 -2.97 27.95
C ALA A 443 26.33 -2.08 29.13
#